data_801a77c88460b690966d1b2b8ef68bb8
#
_entry.id   801a77c88460b690966d1b2b8ef68bb8
#
_cell.length_a   1.000
_cell.length_b   1.000
_cell.length_c   1.000
_cell.angle_alpha   90.00
_cell.angle_beta   90.00
_cell.angle_gamma   90.00
#
_symmetry.space_group_name_H-M   'P 1'
#
loop_
_entity.id
_entity.type
_entity.pdbx_description
1 polymer ?
#
loop_
_entity_poly.entity_id
_entity_poly.type
_entity_poly.pdbx_seq_one_letter_code
_entity_poly.pdbx_strand_id
1 'polypeptide(L)'
;MTNFRNIAIVNERDEIIGAAPLFEAIEKRLLRRSCRVCVFDSSGRMLIQKRSAHVFRPRLYDFSAAGHVDEGESYEVAALRELAEELGITEVSLLPIVRSFRAHDFFSTLYKVVLRREVALKINDDEIESVQWYFPNEIDKLLAVDAHLFTPEFVRTWQLFRDKIVST
;
A
#
# COMPACT_ATOMS: atom_id res chain seq x y z
N MET A 1 23.86 -1.98 6.19
CA MET A 1 23.90 -2.97 5.09
C MET A 1 22.54 -2.91 4.43
N THR A 2 22.44 -2.35 3.25
CA THR A 2 21.21 -2.35 2.45
C THR A 2 20.89 -3.80 2.10
N ASN A 3 19.94 -4.38 2.79
CA ASN A 3 19.43 -5.70 2.46
C ASN A 3 18.75 -5.58 1.10
N PHE A 4 19.42 -5.93 0.03
CA PHE A 4 18.85 -5.98 -1.32
C PHE A 4 17.87 -7.15 -1.37
N ARG A 5 16.65 -6.92 -0.86
CA ARG A 5 15.58 -7.90 -0.99
C ARG A 5 15.24 -8.06 -2.47
N ASN A 6 15.15 -9.28 -2.93
CA ASN A 6 14.57 -9.57 -4.22
C ASN A 6 13.05 -9.50 -4.11
N ILE A 7 12.43 -8.96 -5.13
CA ILE A 7 10.97 -8.92 -5.26
C ILE A 7 10.49 -9.96 -6.26
N ALA A 8 9.26 -10.42 -6.10
CA ALA A 8 8.63 -11.38 -6.99
C ALA A 8 8.38 -10.77 -8.38
N ILE A 9 8.93 -11.41 -9.42
CA ILE A 9 8.70 -11.06 -10.83
C ILE A 9 7.66 -12.02 -11.40
N VAL A 10 6.70 -11.48 -12.16
CA VAL A 10 5.55 -12.22 -12.68
C VAL A 10 5.37 -12.03 -14.19
N ASN A 11 4.59 -12.92 -14.80
CA ASN A 11 4.10 -12.78 -16.16
C ASN A 11 2.77 -12.01 -16.23
N GLU A 12 2.20 -11.87 -17.42
CA GLU A 12 0.95 -11.16 -17.68
C GLU A 12 -0.29 -11.81 -17.01
N ARG A 13 -0.17 -13.00 -16.46
CA ARG A 13 -1.22 -13.72 -15.72
C ARG A 13 -1.01 -13.70 -14.21
N ASP A 14 -0.08 -12.86 -13.72
CA ASP A 14 0.32 -12.82 -12.31
C ASP A 14 0.89 -14.15 -11.78
N GLU A 15 1.52 -14.95 -12.63
CA GLU A 15 2.24 -16.16 -12.24
C GLU A 15 3.71 -15.80 -12.00
N ILE A 16 4.28 -16.27 -10.89
CA ILE A 16 5.70 -16.01 -10.54
C ILE A 16 6.61 -16.71 -11.56
N ILE A 17 7.50 -15.95 -12.18
CA ILE A 17 8.48 -16.42 -13.16
C ILE A 17 9.93 -16.22 -12.70
N GLY A 18 10.15 -15.57 -11.57
CA GLY A 18 11.47 -15.31 -11.02
C GLY A 18 11.46 -14.26 -9.92
N ALA A 19 12.64 -13.75 -9.63
CA ALA A 19 12.85 -12.67 -8.69
C ALA A 19 13.99 -11.76 -9.16
N ALA A 20 14.00 -10.50 -8.74
CA ALA A 20 15.05 -9.54 -9.04
C ALA A 20 15.14 -8.46 -7.95
N PRO A 21 16.29 -7.82 -7.77
CA PRO A 21 16.39 -6.61 -6.96
C PRO A 21 15.40 -5.54 -7.45
N LEU A 22 14.78 -4.82 -6.53
CA LEU A 22 13.75 -3.81 -6.86
C LEU A 22 14.23 -2.79 -7.90
N PHE A 23 15.46 -2.26 -7.75
CA PHE A 23 16.01 -1.27 -8.68
C PHE A 23 16.12 -1.83 -10.11
N GLU A 24 16.53 -3.09 -10.25
CA GLU A 24 16.65 -3.78 -11.53
C GLU A 24 15.27 -4.01 -12.17
N ALA A 25 14.30 -4.42 -11.36
CA ALA A 25 12.93 -4.63 -11.82
C ALA A 25 12.29 -3.31 -12.32
N ILE A 26 12.57 -2.18 -11.67
CA ILE A 26 12.11 -0.86 -12.11
C ILE A 26 12.82 -0.43 -13.40
N GLU A 27 14.14 -0.53 -13.45
CA GLU A 27 14.94 -0.14 -14.62
C GLU A 27 14.54 -0.92 -15.87
N LYS A 28 14.37 -2.23 -15.73
CA LYS A 28 13.98 -3.13 -16.83
C LYS A 28 12.46 -3.19 -17.06
N ARG A 29 11.66 -2.45 -16.28
CA ARG A 29 10.19 -2.47 -16.34
C ARG A 29 9.59 -3.88 -16.23
N LEU A 30 10.18 -4.71 -15.36
CA LEU A 30 9.69 -6.05 -15.13
C LEU A 30 8.36 -5.98 -14.37
N LEU A 31 7.43 -6.87 -14.77
CA LEU A 31 6.20 -7.04 -14.02
C LEU A 31 6.47 -7.65 -12.66
N ARG A 32 5.92 -7.02 -11.64
CA ARG A 32 6.14 -7.39 -10.24
C ARG A 32 4.85 -7.32 -9.43
N ARG A 33 4.90 -7.77 -8.21
CA ARG A 33 3.77 -7.73 -7.28
C ARG A 33 3.92 -6.61 -6.26
N SER A 34 2.79 -6.01 -5.88
CA SER A 34 2.70 -5.10 -4.74
C SER A 34 1.45 -5.38 -3.92
N CYS A 35 1.45 -4.98 -2.65
CA CYS A 35 0.27 -4.97 -1.80
C CYS A 35 -0.04 -3.56 -1.33
N ARG A 36 -1.31 -3.32 -1.02
CA ARG A 36 -1.79 -2.06 -0.44
C ARG A 36 -2.77 -2.37 0.67
N VAL A 37 -2.69 -1.61 1.74
CA VAL A 37 -3.55 -1.80 2.90
C VAL A 37 -4.25 -0.50 3.26
N CYS A 38 -5.58 -0.58 3.38
CA CYS A 38 -6.44 0.48 3.91
C CYS A 38 -6.77 0.14 5.36
N VAL A 39 -6.21 0.87 6.31
CA VAL A 39 -6.51 0.71 7.73
C VAL A 39 -7.62 1.67 8.12
N PHE A 40 -8.69 1.14 8.68
CA PHE A 40 -9.83 1.89 9.19
C PHE A 40 -9.89 1.81 10.71
N ASP A 41 -10.33 2.89 11.34
CA ASP A 41 -10.71 2.87 12.75
C ASP A 41 -12.18 2.48 12.94
N SER A 42 -12.60 2.34 14.19
CA SER A 42 -14.00 1.99 14.53
C SER A 42 -15.01 3.08 14.18
N SER A 43 -14.57 4.30 13.88
CA SER A 43 -15.42 5.41 13.41
C SER A 43 -15.60 5.44 11.89
N GLY A 44 -14.90 4.56 11.16
CA GLY A 44 -14.93 4.51 9.70
C GLY A 44 -14.00 5.51 9.03
N ARG A 45 -13.02 6.08 9.75
CA ARG A 45 -11.95 6.89 9.16
C ARG A 45 -10.83 5.99 8.67
N MET A 46 -10.26 6.32 7.52
CA MET A 46 -9.10 5.64 6.94
C MET A 46 -7.82 6.38 7.31
N LEU A 47 -6.80 5.62 7.69
CA LEU A 47 -5.46 6.14 7.91
C LEU A 47 -4.78 6.41 6.56
N ILE A 48 -4.34 7.63 6.34
CA ILE A 48 -3.56 8.05 5.19
C ILE A 48 -2.15 8.38 5.66
N GLN A 49 -1.14 7.80 5.02
CA GLN A 49 0.25 8.15 5.25
C GLN A 49 0.70 9.29 4.33
N LYS A 50 1.60 10.11 4.82
CA LYS A 50 2.42 11.01 4.02
C LYS A 50 3.82 10.43 3.93
N ARG A 51 4.27 10.14 2.73
CA ARG A 51 5.57 9.53 2.44
C ARG A 51 6.71 10.43 2.88
N SER A 52 7.78 9.86 3.40
CA SER A 52 8.95 10.63 3.82
C SER A 52 9.65 11.32 2.64
N ALA A 53 10.60 12.20 2.95
CA ALA A 53 11.42 12.89 1.93
C ALA A 53 12.45 11.95 1.28
N HIS A 54 12.69 10.77 1.84
CA HIS A 54 13.79 9.86 1.47
C HIS A 54 13.37 8.71 0.55
N VAL A 55 12.07 8.55 0.31
CA VAL A 55 11.52 7.47 -0.52
C VAL A 55 11.13 7.95 -1.91
N PHE A 56 10.93 7.02 -2.83
CA PHE A 56 10.39 7.34 -4.16
C PHE A 56 9.03 8.05 -4.05
N ARG A 57 8.81 9.12 -4.85
CA ARG A 57 7.63 10.00 -4.75
C ARG A 57 7.48 10.61 -3.34
N PRO A 58 8.45 11.42 -2.92
CA PRO A 58 8.51 11.95 -1.58
C PRO A 58 7.33 12.88 -1.29
N ARG A 59 6.92 12.92 -0.03
CA ARG A 59 5.92 13.84 0.53
C ARG A 59 4.51 13.77 -0.07
N LEU A 60 4.22 12.74 -0.87
CA LEU A 60 2.87 12.49 -1.34
C LEU A 60 2.09 11.67 -0.31
N TYR A 61 0.78 11.84 -0.31
CA TYR A 61 -0.15 11.00 0.44
C TYR A 61 -0.34 9.65 -0.26
N ASP A 62 -0.49 8.59 0.52
CA ASP A 62 -0.63 7.22 0.02
C ASP A 62 -1.52 6.38 0.95
N PHE A 63 -1.72 5.11 0.60
CA PHE A 63 -2.42 4.12 1.43
C PHE A 63 -1.84 4.08 2.84
N SER A 64 -2.55 3.42 3.77
CA SER A 64 -2.08 3.28 5.14
C SER A 64 -0.73 2.58 5.20
N ALA A 65 -0.57 1.49 4.44
CA ALA A 65 0.71 0.82 4.17
C ALA A 65 0.73 0.28 2.74
N ALA A 66 1.91 0.23 2.12
CA ALA A 66 2.06 -0.29 0.76
C ALA A 66 3.50 -0.67 0.46
N GLY A 67 3.70 -1.82 -0.18
CA GLY A 67 5.03 -2.25 -0.58
C GLY A 67 5.02 -3.34 -1.64
N HIS A 68 6.21 -3.77 -2.01
CA HIS A 68 6.39 -4.87 -2.95
C HIS A 68 6.31 -6.22 -2.24
N VAL A 69 5.90 -7.23 -2.98
CA VAL A 69 5.92 -8.62 -2.51
C VAL A 69 7.32 -9.18 -2.74
N ASP A 70 8.00 -9.55 -1.66
CA ASP A 70 9.34 -10.12 -1.73
C ASP A 70 9.33 -11.53 -2.32
N GLU A 71 10.49 -12.00 -2.76
CA GLU A 71 10.69 -13.37 -3.24
C GLU A 71 10.23 -14.40 -2.19
N GLY A 72 9.34 -15.29 -2.60
CA GLY A 72 8.78 -16.33 -1.72
C GLY A 72 7.59 -15.90 -0.86
N GLU A 73 7.22 -14.61 -0.85
CA GLU A 73 6.04 -14.14 -0.14
C GLU A 73 4.75 -14.31 -0.95
N SER A 74 3.64 -14.47 -0.22
CA SER A 74 2.31 -14.21 -0.75
C SER A 74 1.95 -12.73 -0.61
N TYR A 75 0.91 -12.25 -1.30
CA TYR A 75 0.37 -10.90 -1.12
C TYR A 75 -0.02 -10.59 0.33
N GLU A 76 -0.57 -11.60 1.03
CA GLU A 76 -1.01 -11.46 2.42
C GLU A 76 0.18 -11.33 3.38
N VAL A 77 1.21 -12.15 3.20
CA VAL A 77 2.45 -12.09 4.00
C VAL A 77 3.13 -10.72 3.82
N ALA A 78 3.26 -10.25 2.58
CA ALA A 78 3.81 -8.94 2.30
C ALA A 78 3.00 -7.82 2.96
N ALA A 79 1.65 -7.87 2.88
CA ALA A 79 0.79 -6.85 3.49
C ALA A 79 0.92 -6.80 5.02
N LEU A 80 1.03 -7.96 5.69
CA LEU A 80 1.27 -8.01 7.13
C LEU A 80 2.66 -7.50 7.50
N ARG A 81 3.68 -7.80 6.71
CA ARG A 81 5.04 -7.31 6.90
C ARG A 81 5.09 -5.78 6.76
N GLU A 82 4.50 -5.21 5.70
CA GLU A 82 4.45 -3.76 5.49
C GLU A 82 3.70 -3.04 6.62
N LEU A 83 2.58 -3.57 7.11
CA LEU A 83 1.88 -3.02 8.27
C LEU A 83 2.75 -2.98 9.53
N ALA A 84 3.52 -4.04 9.75
CA ALA A 84 4.42 -4.14 10.91
C ALA A 84 5.64 -3.21 10.75
N GLU A 85 6.27 -3.19 9.55
CA GLU A 85 7.47 -2.39 9.27
C GLU A 85 7.15 -0.88 9.23
N GLU A 86 6.07 -0.46 8.57
CA GLU A 86 5.73 0.95 8.37
C GLU A 86 4.99 1.58 9.56
N LEU A 87 4.08 0.83 10.20
CA LEU A 87 3.15 1.37 11.21
C LEU A 87 3.24 0.68 12.58
N GLY A 88 3.98 -0.40 12.71
CA GLY A 88 4.02 -1.21 13.93
C GLY A 88 2.71 -1.94 14.22
N ILE A 89 1.84 -2.09 13.24
CA ILE A 89 0.57 -2.81 13.37
C ILE A 89 0.81 -4.31 13.16
N THR A 90 0.52 -5.10 14.19
CA THR A 90 0.61 -6.55 14.19
C THR A 90 -0.69 -7.18 14.69
N GLU A 91 -0.81 -8.49 14.56
CA GLU A 91 -1.96 -9.27 15.10
C GLU A 91 -3.33 -8.77 14.57
N VAL A 92 -3.39 -8.45 13.29
CA VAL A 92 -4.62 -8.03 12.61
C VAL A 92 -5.03 -9.02 11.55
N SER A 93 -6.32 -9.05 11.24
CA SER A 93 -6.86 -9.82 10.13
C SER A 93 -6.99 -8.94 8.90
N LEU A 94 -6.47 -9.41 7.78
CA LEU A 94 -6.60 -8.77 6.48
C LEU A 94 -7.87 -9.24 5.77
N LEU A 95 -8.69 -8.30 5.32
CA LEU A 95 -9.80 -8.56 4.43
C LEU A 95 -9.40 -8.17 3.00
N PRO A 96 -9.27 -9.12 2.06
CA PRO A 96 -8.98 -8.78 0.68
C PRO A 96 -10.18 -8.11 0.02
N ILE A 97 -9.98 -6.90 -0.52
CA ILE A 97 -11.01 -6.12 -1.21
C ILE A 97 -10.96 -6.38 -2.71
N VAL A 98 -9.76 -6.29 -3.28
CA VAL A 98 -9.49 -6.53 -4.71
C VAL A 98 -8.23 -7.36 -4.83
N ARG A 99 -8.34 -8.50 -5.53
CA ARG A 99 -7.21 -9.41 -5.73
C ARG A 99 -6.59 -9.20 -7.11
N SER A 100 -5.27 -9.21 -7.16
CA SER A 100 -4.46 -9.29 -8.38
C SER A 100 -4.95 -8.37 -9.51
N PHE A 101 -5.20 -7.09 -9.23
CA PHE A 101 -5.54 -6.12 -10.27
C PHE A 101 -4.27 -5.53 -10.91
N ARG A 102 -4.30 -5.36 -12.23
CA ARG A 102 -3.19 -4.80 -12.99
C ARG A 102 -3.10 -3.29 -12.81
N ALA A 103 -1.92 -2.80 -12.47
CA ALA A 103 -1.62 -1.37 -12.36
C ALA A 103 -0.24 -1.09 -12.98
N HIS A 104 -0.21 -0.70 -14.26
CA HIS A 104 1.03 -0.47 -15.03
C HIS A 104 2.01 -1.66 -14.98
N ASP A 105 3.15 -1.49 -14.30
CA ASP A 105 4.24 -2.46 -14.23
C ASP A 105 4.12 -3.42 -13.03
N PHE A 106 2.95 -3.52 -12.42
CA PHE A 106 2.73 -4.43 -11.31
C PHE A 106 1.28 -4.91 -11.20
N PHE A 107 1.11 -6.08 -10.61
CA PHE A 107 -0.15 -6.54 -10.06
C PHE A 107 -0.23 -6.16 -8.59
N SER A 108 -1.42 -5.81 -8.12
CA SER A 108 -1.63 -5.43 -6.74
C SER A 108 -2.84 -6.14 -6.14
N THR A 109 -2.72 -6.52 -4.87
CA THR A 109 -3.86 -6.90 -4.04
C THR A 109 -4.10 -5.81 -3.00
N LEU A 110 -5.37 -5.39 -2.88
CA LEU A 110 -5.82 -4.39 -1.94
C LEU A 110 -6.50 -5.06 -0.76
N TYR A 111 -6.03 -4.74 0.43
CA TYR A 111 -6.56 -5.24 1.70
C TYR A 111 -7.20 -4.15 2.54
N LYS A 112 -8.14 -4.55 3.41
CA LYS A 112 -8.72 -3.72 4.45
C LYS A 112 -8.39 -4.30 5.81
N VAL A 113 -8.09 -3.43 6.76
CA VAL A 113 -7.99 -3.74 8.19
C VAL A 113 -8.93 -2.80 8.92
N VAL A 114 -9.69 -3.31 9.88
CA VAL A 114 -10.52 -2.49 10.78
C VAL A 114 -10.00 -2.64 12.19
N LEU A 115 -9.45 -1.57 12.73
CA LEU A 115 -9.00 -1.51 14.13
C LEU A 115 -10.23 -1.29 15.03
N ARG A 116 -10.57 -2.31 15.80
CA ARG A 116 -11.72 -2.26 16.73
C ARG A 116 -11.43 -1.53 18.03
N ARG A 117 -10.18 -1.23 18.30
CA ARG A 117 -9.67 -0.48 19.47
C ARG A 117 -8.55 0.43 19.03
N GLU A 118 -8.29 1.45 19.80
CA GLU A 118 -7.14 2.32 19.59
C GLU A 118 -5.85 1.50 19.68
N VAL A 119 -4.96 1.70 18.71
CA VAL A 119 -3.65 1.05 18.61
C VAL A 119 -2.60 2.15 18.57
N ALA A 120 -1.58 2.05 19.42
CA ALA A 120 -0.43 2.93 19.35
C ALA A 120 0.37 2.61 18.07
N LEU A 121 0.45 3.56 17.17
CA LEU A 121 1.22 3.42 15.94
C LEU A 121 2.70 3.66 16.23
N LYS A 122 3.55 2.82 15.65
CA LYS A 122 5.00 3.00 15.63
C LYS A 122 5.43 3.24 14.19
N ILE A 123 5.47 4.50 13.81
CA ILE A 123 5.78 4.94 12.45
C ILE A 123 7.26 4.76 12.16
N ASN A 124 7.57 4.23 10.98
CA ASN A 124 8.94 4.18 10.46
C ASN A 124 9.27 5.53 9.79
N ASP A 125 10.02 6.38 10.48
CA ASP A 125 10.35 7.74 10.03
C ASP A 125 11.22 7.78 8.75
N ASP A 126 11.88 6.67 8.40
CA ASP A 126 12.63 6.57 7.14
C ASP A 126 11.68 6.52 5.93
N GLU A 127 10.47 5.99 6.12
CA GLU A 127 9.50 5.76 5.03
C GLU A 127 8.28 6.69 5.11
N ILE A 128 7.84 7.07 6.31
CA ILE A 128 6.63 7.86 6.56
C ILE A 128 6.96 9.14 7.32
N GLU A 129 6.59 10.30 6.76
CA GLU A 129 6.72 11.61 7.42
C GLU A 129 5.64 11.81 8.49
N SER A 130 4.41 11.39 8.20
CA SER A 130 3.26 11.52 9.11
C SER A 130 2.09 10.64 8.66
N VAL A 131 1.14 10.45 9.57
CA VAL A 131 -0.13 9.78 9.29
C VAL A 131 -1.29 10.62 9.82
N GLN A 132 -2.44 10.52 9.15
CA GLN A 132 -3.66 11.21 9.55
C GLN A 132 -4.90 10.40 9.20
N TRP A 133 -5.92 10.46 10.06
CA TRP A 133 -7.20 9.83 9.86
C TRP A 133 -8.16 10.75 9.10
N TYR A 134 -8.78 10.21 8.04
CA TYR A 134 -9.76 10.92 7.22
C TYR A 134 -11.01 10.08 7.03
N PHE A 135 -12.18 10.71 7.07
CA PHE A 135 -13.37 10.07 6.54
C PHE A 135 -13.27 9.93 5.02
N PRO A 136 -13.88 8.89 4.41
CA PRO A 136 -13.84 8.71 2.96
C PRO A 136 -14.30 9.91 2.14
N ASN A 137 -15.32 10.64 2.62
CA ASN A 137 -15.79 11.86 1.97
C ASN A 137 -14.81 13.04 2.05
N GLU A 138 -13.93 13.06 3.04
CA GLU A 138 -12.83 14.04 3.12
C GLU A 138 -11.75 13.71 2.11
N ILE A 139 -11.42 12.42 1.94
CA ILE A 139 -10.50 11.95 0.90
C ILE A 139 -11.06 12.30 -0.49
N ASP A 140 -12.35 12.08 -0.74
CA ASP A 140 -13.01 12.45 -1.99
C ASP A 140 -12.84 13.95 -2.30
N LYS A 141 -13.04 14.81 -1.29
CA LYS A 141 -12.88 16.28 -1.43
C LYS A 141 -11.43 16.67 -1.70
N LEU A 142 -10.48 16.08 -0.98
CA LEU A 142 -9.05 16.34 -1.20
C LEU A 142 -8.63 15.92 -2.61
N LEU A 143 -9.07 14.76 -3.08
CA LEU A 143 -8.78 14.30 -4.43
C LEU A 143 -9.42 15.17 -5.52
N ALA A 144 -10.59 15.73 -5.26
CA ALA A 144 -11.25 16.62 -6.20
C ALA A 144 -10.53 17.96 -6.39
N VAL A 145 -9.83 18.45 -5.36
CA VAL A 145 -9.14 19.76 -5.38
C VAL A 145 -7.65 19.57 -5.64
N ASP A 146 -7.02 18.63 -4.94
CA ASP A 146 -5.55 18.51 -4.84
C ASP A 146 -5.05 17.07 -5.11
N ALA A 147 -5.57 16.41 -6.14
CA ALA A 147 -5.17 15.03 -6.49
C ALA A 147 -3.64 14.88 -6.66
N HIS A 148 -2.94 15.96 -7.04
CA HIS A 148 -1.49 15.97 -7.21
C HIS A 148 -0.70 15.80 -5.90
N LEU A 149 -1.34 15.95 -4.75
CA LEU A 149 -0.75 15.66 -3.43
C LEU A 149 -0.73 14.17 -3.09
N PHE A 150 -1.41 13.34 -3.87
CA PHE A 150 -1.47 11.89 -3.69
C PHE A 150 -0.61 11.16 -4.71
N THR A 151 -0.17 9.94 -4.36
CA THR A 151 0.48 9.08 -5.35
C THR A 151 -0.50 8.76 -6.49
N PRO A 152 -0.04 8.71 -7.75
CA PRO A 152 -0.91 8.34 -8.87
C PRO A 152 -1.58 6.96 -8.67
N GLU A 153 -0.91 6.05 -7.99
CA GLU A 153 -1.43 4.74 -7.63
C GLU A 153 -2.60 4.83 -6.67
N PHE A 154 -2.52 5.72 -5.67
CA PHE A 154 -3.63 5.98 -4.74
C PHE A 154 -4.82 6.55 -5.49
N VAL A 155 -4.61 7.62 -6.26
CA VAL A 155 -5.67 8.29 -7.04
C VAL A 155 -6.42 7.30 -7.92
N ARG A 156 -5.67 6.52 -8.73
CA ARG A 156 -6.26 5.54 -9.64
C ARG A 156 -7.01 4.44 -8.91
N THR A 157 -6.42 3.88 -7.84
CA THR A 157 -7.04 2.79 -7.08
C THR A 157 -8.30 3.27 -6.36
N TRP A 158 -8.27 4.48 -5.79
CA TRP A 158 -9.44 5.09 -5.17
C TRP A 158 -10.57 5.30 -6.17
N GLN A 159 -10.27 5.88 -7.34
CA GLN A 159 -11.27 6.08 -8.39
C GLN A 159 -11.92 4.77 -8.87
N LEU A 160 -11.15 3.69 -8.97
CA LEU A 160 -11.65 2.39 -9.46
C LEU A 160 -12.41 1.60 -8.39
N PHE A 161 -12.01 1.69 -7.13
CA PHE A 161 -12.43 0.76 -6.10
C PHE A 161 -12.98 1.41 -4.82
N ARG A 162 -13.20 2.72 -4.83
CA ARG A 162 -13.67 3.47 -3.65
C ARG A 162 -14.83 2.79 -2.93
N ASP A 163 -15.86 2.39 -3.66
CA ASP A 163 -17.05 1.79 -3.06
C ASP A 163 -16.76 0.45 -2.39
N LYS A 164 -15.82 -0.34 -2.94
CA LYS A 164 -15.35 -1.57 -2.31
C LYS A 164 -14.48 -1.29 -1.09
N ILE A 165 -13.67 -0.23 -1.11
CA ILE A 165 -12.82 0.19 0.01
C ILE A 165 -13.67 0.61 1.19
N VAL A 166 -14.75 1.37 0.92
CA VAL A 166 -15.60 1.98 1.96
C VAL A 166 -16.66 1.04 2.48
N SER A 167 -17.11 0.07 1.64
CA SER A 167 -18.12 -0.90 2.08
C SER A 167 -17.66 -1.67 3.32
N THR A 168 -18.56 -1.86 4.24
CA THR A 168 -18.37 -2.61 5.50
C THR A 168 -18.20 -4.09 5.28
#